data_c0dc46ad1e7b3752d8eae12f07687242
#
_entry.id   c0dc46ad1e7b3752d8eae12f07687242
#
_cell.length_a   1.000
_cell.length_b   1.000
_cell.length_c   1.000
_cell.angle_alpha   90.00
_cell.angle_beta   90.00
_cell.angle_gamma   90.00
#
_symmetry.space_group_name_H-M   'P 1'
#
loop_
_entity.id
_entity.type
_entity.pdbx_description
1 polymer ?
#
loop_
_entity_poly.entity_id
_entity_poly.type
_entity_poly.pdbx_seq_one_letter_code
_entity_poly.pdbx_strand_id
1 'polypeptide(L)'
;MSAGHPSASPPVLTLEQVTSWDGPPLILFVGISTGSSVVHAVFGGWASVLGQPWRLAGVDLPPGTSAGTYQRLVAAMHRNPCVRGAVVTAHKLRLYRACAADLDHCDRLAGLTREINTLASRDSLAGYARDALSLTCILPGLAARSPVGTLAGLHVLCLGAGGAATALLLALSLDISLCPDTATTISPRADCPAHVTFADSSAEALDALRRVAARARIDLARLSFAHVRGAGDCDRLVAELPVPALVINATGLGKDQPGSPLTPAAHLGPGTLAWDLNYRGSLTFLHQAAARGAAVLDGWEYFIAGWAGALTAIAGTSFTARLLTQLAEVAAPYRPQPKNNLVRGASCPRR
;
A
#
# COMPACT_ATOMS: atom_id res chain seq x y z
N MET A 1 14.59 -14.49 32.64
CA MET A 1 15.39 -15.02 31.52
C MET A 1 15.35 -13.98 30.42
N SER A 2 16.47 -13.27 30.22
CA SER A 2 16.60 -12.18 29.25
C SER A 2 16.69 -12.79 27.85
N ALA A 3 15.68 -12.57 27.01
CA ALA A 3 15.73 -12.94 25.62
C ALA A 3 16.68 -11.99 24.89
N GLY A 4 17.88 -12.48 24.57
CA GLY A 4 18.86 -11.76 23.79
C GLY A 4 18.31 -11.42 22.42
N HIS A 5 18.24 -10.12 22.11
CA HIS A 5 17.99 -9.62 20.77
C HIS A 5 19.21 -9.94 19.89
N PRO A 6 19.08 -10.65 18.78
CA PRO A 6 20.14 -10.69 17.80
C PRO A 6 20.17 -9.33 17.07
N SER A 7 21.17 -8.52 17.34
CA SER A 7 21.46 -7.25 16.66
C SER A 7 22.12 -7.44 15.29
N ALA A 8 21.71 -8.43 14.52
CA ALA A 8 22.15 -8.55 13.14
C ALA A 8 21.20 -7.77 12.24
N SER A 9 21.74 -6.85 11.45
CA SER A 9 20.96 -6.18 10.40
C SER A 9 20.24 -7.20 9.55
N PRO A 10 18.98 -6.94 9.14
CA PRO A 10 18.22 -7.90 8.35
C PRO A 10 18.99 -8.21 7.04
N PRO A 11 19.05 -9.47 6.60
CA PRO A 11 19.84 -9.83 5.44
C PRO A 11 19.24 -9.18 4.18
N VAL A 12 20.08 -8.44 3.44
CA VAL A 12 19.78 -7.99 2.08
C VAL A 12 20.59 -8.89 1.14
N LEU A 13 19.91 -9.61 0.27
CA LEU A 13 20.51 -10.63 -0.60
C LEU A 13 20.71 -10.09 -2.02
N THR A 14 21.78 -10.53 -2.67
CA THR A 14 21.93 -10.40 -4.13
C THR A 14 21.09 -11.46 -4.86
N LEU A 15 20.89 -11.32 -6.16
CA LEU A 15 20.14 -12.31 -6.95
C LEU A 15 20.85 -13.66 -7.00
N GLU A 16 22.19 -13.66 -6.96
CA GLU A 16 23.01 -14.86 -6.88
C GLU A 16 22.76 -15.60 -5.56
N GLN A 17 22.73 -14.88 -4.44
CA GLN A 17 22.42 -15.45 -3.12
C GLN A 17 20.97 -15.96 -3.03
N VAL A 18 20.00 -15.27 -3.67
CA VAL A 18 18.62 -15.77 -3.79
C VAL A 18 18.59 -17.10 -4.56
N THR A 19 19.36 -17.20 -5.66
CA THR A 19 19.41 -18.39 -6.50
C THR A 19 20.02 -19.58 -5.74
N SER A 20 21.05 -19.35 -4.93
CA SER A 20 21.77 -20.38 -4.17
C SER A 20 21.29 -20.58 -2.74
N TRP A 21 20.19 -19.93 -2.34
CA TRP A 21 19.66 -20.04 -0.99
C TRP A 21 19.21 -21.48 -0.69
N ASP A 22 19.77 -22.10 0.34
CA ASP A 22 19.50 -23.46 0.80
C ASP A 22 18.95 -23.50 2.26
N GLY A 23 18.65 -22.33 2.82
CA GLY A 23 18.13 -22.17 4.18
C GLY A 23 16.61 -22.40 4.28
N PRO A 24 16.01 -21.99 5.41
CA PRO A 24 14.57 -22.10 5.63
C PRO A 24 13.76 -21.40 4.53
N PRO A 25 12.46 -21.76 4.37
CA PRO A 25 11.59 -21.12 3.39
C PRO A 25 11.63 -19.59 3.46
N LEU A 26 11.88 -18.96 2.31
CA LEU A 26 12.24 -17.55 2.20
C LEU A 26 11.15 -16.74 1.54
N ILE A 27 10.82 -15.59 2.12
CA ILE A 27 10.05 -14.52 1.51
C ILE A 27 11.01 -13.38 1.17
N LEU A 28 10.96 -12.89 -0.06
CA LEU A 28 11.73 -11.74 -0.49
C LEU A 28 10.96 -10.45 -0.28
N PHE A 29 11.62 -9.42 0.22
CA PHE A 29 11.12 -8.06 0.25
C PHE A 29 11.88 -7.24 -0.78
N VAL A 30 11.24 -6.98 -1.94
CA VAL A 30 11.87 -6.30 -3.08
C VAL A 30 11.54 -4.81 -3.05
N GLY A 31 12.56 -3.97 -2.98
CA GLY A 31 12.41 -2.53 -2.91
C GLY A 31 13.68 -1.77 -3.27
N ILE A 32 13.73 -0.47 -2.97
CA ILE A 32 14.90 0.38 -3.22
C ILE A 32 15.86 0.34 -2.03
N SER A 33 15.31 0.32 -0.81
CA SER A 33 16.07 0.30 0.45
C SER A 33 15.25 -0.46 1.49
N THR A 34 15.38 -1.78 1.48
CA THR A 34 14.52 -2.68 2.25
C THR A 34 14.95 -2.84 3.70
N GLY A 35 16.26 -2.74 3.98
CA GLY A 35 16.85 -3.04 5.29
C GLY A 35 16.36 -2.14 6.44
N SER A 36 15.86 -0.94 6.17
CA SER A 36 15.36 0.00 7.19
C SER A 36 13.87 -0.15 7.52
N SER A 37 13.18 -1.13 6.93
CA SER A 37 11.75 -1.30 7.13
C SER A 37 11.42 -1.98 8.46
N VAL A 38 10.41 -1.49 9.14
CA VAL A 38 9.88 -2.09 10.38
C VAL A 38 9.38 -3.51 10.17
N VAL A 39 9.10 -3.90 8.92
CA VAL A 39 8.65 -5.27 8.61
C VAL A 39 9.61 -6.34 9.13
N HIS A 40 10.91 -6.09 9.12
CA HIS A 40 11.89 -7.06 9.62
C HIS A 40 11.69 -7.39 11.10
N ALA A 41 11.23 -6.44 11.89
CA ALA A 41 10.95 -6.66 13.30
C ALA A 41 9.64 -7.43 13.54
N VAL A 42 8.63 -7.23 12.69
CA VAL A 42 7.29 -7.84 12.88
C VAL A 42 7.12 -9.16 12.13
N PHE A 43 7.91 -9.42 11.09
CA PHE A 43 7.69 -10.52 10.14
C PHE A 43 7.66 -11.90 10.81
N GLY A 44 8.56 -12.17 11.75
CA GLY A 44 8.60 -13.46 12.45
C GLY A 44 7.29 -13.78 13.18
N GLY A 45 6.69 -12.77 13.82
CA GLY A 45 5.38 -12.91 14.45
C GLY A 45 4.26 -13.12 13.43
N TRP A 46 4.29 -12.42 12.30
CA TRP A 46 3.31 -12.61 11.22
C TRP A 46 3.42 -14.00 10.58
N ALA A 47 4.63 -14.49 10.33
CA ALA A 47 4.85 -15.85 9.84
C ALA A 47 4.29 -16.89 10.81
N SER A 48 4.48 -16.70 12.14
CA SER A 48 3.91 -17.56 13.18
C SER A 48 2.39 -17.56 13.20
N VAL A 49 1.74 -16.41 13.07
CA VAL A 49 0.27 -16.30 12.96
C VAL A 49 -0.27 -17.05 11.75
N LEU A 50 0.48 -17.05 10.64
CA LEU A 50 0.15 -17.78 9.41
C LEU A 50 0.53 -19.28 9.49
N GLY A 51 1.14 -19.73 10.57
CA GLY A 51 1.61 -21.13 10.71
C GLY A 51 2.74 -21.48 9.76
N GLN A 52 3.56 -20.49 9.36
CA GLN A 52 4.60 -20.68 8.34
C GLN A 52 6.01 -20.51 8.92
N PRO A 53 6.97 -21.38 8.55
CA PRO A 53 8.35 -21.29 9.01
C PRO A 53 9.18 -20.31 8.17
N TRP A 54 8.58 -19.22 7.70
CA TRP A 54 9.20 -18.30 6.76
C TRP A 54 10.27 -17.42 7.39
N ARG A 55 11.30 -17.12 6.62
CA ARG A 55 12.26 -16.04 6.87
C ARG A 55 12.02 -14.90 5.88
N LEU A 56 12.42 -13.69 6.26
CA LEU A 56 12.38 -12.51 5.39
C LEU A 56 13.79 -12.07 5.05
N ALA A 57 14.03 -11.79 3.77
CA ALA A 57 15.24 -11.11 3.32
C ALA A 57 14.90 -9.99 2.34
N GLY A 58 15.66 -8.90 2.41
CA GLY A 58 15.57 -7.81 1.44
C GLY A 58 16.22 -8.16 0.12
N VAL A 59 15.74 -7.55 -0.96
CA VAL A 59 16.41 -7.48 -2.25
C VAL A 59 16.31 -6.02 -2.72
N ASP A 60 17.43 -5.32 -2.67
CA ASP A 60 17.48 -3.91 -3.05
C ASP A 60 17.76 -3.76 -4.54
N LEU A 61 16.83 -3.13 -5.24
CA LEU A 61 16.93 -2.80 -6.65
C LEU A 61 16.89 -1.28 -6.80
N PRO A 62 17.87 -0.65 -7.45
CA PRO A 62 17.88 0.81 -7.60
C PRO A 62 16.77 1.29 -8.55
N PRO A 63 16.36 2.57 -8.45
CA PRO A 63 15.54 3.20 -9.47
C PRO A 63 16.21 3.04 -10.84
N GLY A 64 15.44 2.70 -11.87
CA GLY A 64 16.03 2.48 -13.21
C GLY A 64 16.54 1.06 -13.49
N THR A 65 16.37 0.12 -12.54
CA THR A 65 16.63 -1.31 -12.74
C THR A 65 16.10 -1.80 -14.10
N SER A 66 16.94 -2.54 -14.82
CA SER A 66 16.63 -3.06 -16.15
C SER A 66 15.59 -4.19 -16.13
N ALA A 67 14.88 -4.39 -17.23
CA ALA A 67 13.94 -5.51 -17.40
C ALA A 67 14.64 -6.87 -17.15
N GLY A 68 15.85 -7.06 -17.66
CA GLY A 68 16.63 -8.29 -17.46
C GLY A 68 16.92 -8.62 -15.99
N THR A 69 17.00 -7.62 -15.11
CA THR A 69 17.19 -7.86 -13.67
C THR A 69 15.92 -8.43 -13.05
N TYR A 70 14.73 -7.94 -13.41
CA TYR A 70 13.46 -8.52 -12.97
C TYR A 70 13.27 -9.95 -13.50
N GLN A 71 13.65 -10.19 -14.74
CA GLN A 71 13.62 -11.54 -15.34
C GLN A 71 14.56 -12.50 -14.60
N ARG A 72 15.76 -12.04 -14.20
CA ARG A 72 16.66 -12.87 -13.37
C ARG A 72 16.07 -13.14 -11.98
N LEU A 73 15.37 -12.18 -11.36
CA LEU A 73 14.67 -12.39 -10.09
C LEU A 73 13.60 -13.47 -10.23
N VAL A 74 12.74 -13.37 -11.23
CA VAL A 74 11.68 -14.34 -11.53
C VAL A 74 12.29 -15.73 -11.83
N ALA A 75 13.34 -15.78 -12.64
CA ALA A 75 14.05 -17.02 -12.93
C ALA A 75 14.74 -17.64 -11.70
N ALA A 76 15.26 -16.82 -10.77
CA ALA A 76 15.81 -17.30 -9.50
C ALA A 76 14.72 -17.94 -8.63
N MET A 77 13.53 -17.30 -8.57
CA MET A 77 12.38 -17.85 -7.83
C MET A 77 11.86 -19.17 -8.44
N HIS A 78 11.82 -19.29 -9.76
CA HIS A 78 11.45 -20.54 -10.42
C HIS A 78 12.43 -21.70 -10.12
N ARG A 79 13.71 -21.39 -10.05
CA ARG A 79 14.75 -22.42 -9.84
C ARG A 79 14.94 -22.81 -8.39
N ASN A 80 14.60 -21.92 -7.45
CA ASN A 80 14.85 -22.17 -6.03
C ASN A 80 13.54 -22.43 -5.26
N PRO A 81 13.21 -23.68 -4.94
CA PRO A 81 11.99 -24.04 -4.23
C PRO A 81 11.94 -23.53 -2.78
N CYS A 82 13.07 -23.14 -2.21
CA CYS A 82 13.09 -22.50 -0.89
C CYS A 82 12.51 -21.08 -0.92
N VAL A 83 12.49 -20.39 -2.10
CA VAL A 83 11.90 -19.07 -2.23
C VAL A 83 10.39 -19.20 -2.46
N ARG A 84 9.61 -18.92 -1.43
CA ARG A 84 8.15 -19.13 -1.42
C ARG A 84 7.36 -17.97 -2.00
N GLY A 85 7.95 -16.78 -2.07
CA GLY A 85 7.30 -15.61 -2.62
C GLY A 85 8.11 -14.34 -2.46
N ALA A 86 7.58 -13.25 -3.02
CA ALA A 86 8.15 -11.92 -2.88
C ALA A 86 7.05 -10.87 -2.68
N VAL A 87 7.33 -9.90 -1.80
CA VAL A 87 6.54 -8.67 -1.65
C VAL A 87 7.32 -7.53 -2.30
N VAL A 88 6.70 -6.87 -3.27
CA VAL A 88 7.34 -5.87 -4.13
C VAL A 88 6.73 -4.50 -3.90
N THR A 89 7.55 -3.48 -3.62
CA THR A 89 7.09 -2.12 -3.34
C THR A 89 7.28 -1.18 -4.52
N ALA A 90 8.40 -0.52 -4.65
CA ALA A 90 8.63 0.54 -5.64
C ALA A 90 8.69 0.05 -7.12
N HIS A 91 8.78 -1.24 -7.36
CA HIS A 91 9.06 -1.84 -8.67
C HIS A 91 7.86 -2.50 -9.35
N LYS A 92 6.65 -2.40 -8.78
CA LYS A 92 5.42 -3.11 -9.16
C LYS A 92 5.10 -3.05 -10.66
N LEU A 93 5.09 -1.84 -11.21
CA LEU A 93 4.77 -1.58 -12.62
C LEU A 93 5.86 -2.10 -13.57
N ARG A 94 7.13 -1.91 -13.19
CA ARG A 94 8.28 -2.36 -13.99
C ARG A 94 8.38 -3.87 -14.00
N LEU A 95 8.16 -4.51 -12.85
CA LEU A 95 8.09 -5.97 -12.72
C LEU A 95 7.00 -6.55 -13.61
N TYR A 96 5.79 -5.98 -13.58
CA TYR A 96 4.70 -6.41 -14.47
C TYR A 96 5.10 -6.31 -15.94
N ARG A 97 5.63 -5.16 -16.35
CA ARG A 97 6.05 -4.92 -17.75
C ARG A 97 7.14 -5.90 -18.21
N ALA A 98 8.07 -6.23 -17.32
CA ALA A 98 9.20 -7.09 -17.64
C ALA A 98 8.87 -8.58 -17.61
N CYS A 99 7.95 -9.02 -16.74
CA CYS A 99 7.84 -10.44 -16.38
C CYS A 99 6.42 -11.01 -16.41
N ALA A 100 5.38 -10.23 -16.68
CA ALA A 100 4.01 -10.77 -16.63
C ALA A 100 3.78 -11.95 -17.59
N ALA A 101 4.52 -12.00 -18.72
CA ALA A 101 4.47 -13.10 -19.67
C ALA A 101 5.30 -14.33 -19.26
N ASP A 102 6.23 -14.15 -18.30
CA ASP A 102 7.10 -15.20 -17.79
C ASP A 102 6.50 -15.90 -16.53
N LEU A 103 5.34 -15.43 -16.06
CA LEU A 103 4.62 -15.99 -14.93
C LEU A 103 3.56 -16.97 -15.42
N ASP A 104 3.36 -18.05 -14.66
CA ASP A 104 2.34 -19.06 -14.97
C ASP A 104 0.92 -18.45 -14.86
N HIS A 105 0.75 -17.46 -13.97
CA HIS A 105 -0.52 -16.80 -13.76
C HIS A 105 -0.34 -15.36 -13.26
N CYS A 106 -1.21 -14.45 -13.75
CA CYS A 106 -1.42 -13.13 -13.16
C CYS A 106 -2.88 -12.99 -12.74
N ASP A 107 -3.14 -12.49 -11.52
CA ASP A 107 -4.49 -12.29 -11.05
C ASP A 107 -5.21 -11.15 -11.81
N ARG A 108 -6.54 -11.10 -11.67
CA ARG A 108 -7.38 -10.11 -12.35
C ARG A 108 -6.97 -8.67 -12.00
N LEU A 109 -6.58 -8.41 -10.75
CA LEU A 109 -6.15 -7.07 -10.32
C LEU A 109 -4.82 -6.68 -10.96
N ALA A 110 -3.86 -7.61 -11.07
CA ALA A 110 -2.60 -7.36 -11.78
C ALA A 110 -2.87 -7.03 -13.27
N GLY A 111 -3.82 -7.74 -13.91
CA GLY A 111 -4.26 -7.43 -15.27
C GLY A 111 -4.89 -6.04 -15.43
N LEU A 112 -5.69 -5.59 -14.45
CA LEU A 112 -6.32 -4.27 -14.44
C LEU A 112 -5.30 -3.14 -14.19
N THR A 113 -4.47 -3.30 -13.17
CA THR A 113 -3.52 -2.25 -12.73
C THR A 113 -2.24 -2.21 -13.57
N ARG A 114 -1.88 -3.33 -14.19
CA ARG A 114 -0.57 -3.54 -14.81
C ARG A 114 0.57 -3.47 -13.79
N GLU A 115 0.31 -3.92 -12.56
CA GLU A 115 1.25 -3.96 -11.45
C GLU A 115 1.30 -5.36 -10.84
N ILE A 116 2.47 -5.74 -10.30
CA ILE A 116 2.65 -6.92 -9.46
C ILE A 116 3.31 -6.46 -8.16
N ASN A 117 2.58 -6.53 -7.05
CA ASN A 117 3.14 -6.26 -5.74
C ASN A 117 3.47 -7.53 -4.95
N THR A 118 3.04 -8.69 -5.44
CA THR A 118 3.25 -9.97 -4.78
C THR A 118 3.53 -11.05 -5.82
N LEU A 119 4.58 -11.83 -5.59
CA LEU A 119 4.85 -13.08 -6.28
C LEU A 119 4.68 -14.23 -5.30
N ALA A 120 4.00 -15.29 -5.69
CA ALA A 120 3.86 -16.51 -4.89
C ALA A 120 4.34 -17.72 -5.68
N SER A 121 5.25 -18.47 -5.08
CA SER A 121 5.81 -19.71 -5.62
C SER A 121 5.32 -20.89 -4.78
N ARG A 122 4.31 -21.58 -5.29
CA ARG A 122 3.75 -22.79 -4.67
C ARG A 122 3.86 -23.96 -5.66
N ASP A 123 2.80 -24.28 -6.36
CA ASP A 123 2.79 -25.27 -7.46
C ASP A 123 3.19 -24.61 -8.78
N SER A 124 3.05 -23.30 -8.86
CA SER A 124 3.39 -22.43 -9.98
C SER A 124 3.81 -21.05 -9.47
N LEU A 125 4.47 -20.24 -10.29
CA LEU A 125 4.85 -18.87 -9.95
C LEU A 125 3.78 -17.90 -10.44
N ALA A 126 3.04 -17.35 -9.49
CA ALA A 126 1.93 -16.44 -9.77
C ALA A 126 2.21 -15.00 -9.32
N GLY A 127 1.69 -14.03 -10.11
CA GLY A 127 1.77 -12.61 -9.82
C GLY A 127 0.43 -12.01 -9.41
N TYR A 128 0.44 -11.17 -8.36
CA TYR A 128 -0.77 -10.58 -7.79
C TYR A 128 -0.60 -9.07 -7.58
N ALA A 129 -1.71 -8.33 -7.67
CA ALA A 129 -1.81 -6.94 -7.24
C ALA A 129 -2.77 -6.80 -6.04
N ARG A 130 -2.27 -7.02 -4.84
CA ARG A 130 -3.07 -7.13 -3.61
C ARG A 130 -3.39 -5.81 -2.93
N ASP A 131 -2.78 -4.69 -3.33
CA ASP A 131 -2.96 -3.40 -2.64
C ASP A 131 -4.41 -2.91 -2.64
N ALA A 132 -5.14 -3.04 -3.76
CA ALA A 132 -6.53 -2.62 -3.85
C ALA A 132 -7.44 -3.47 -2.94
N LEU A 133 -7.24 -4.79 -2.90
CA LEU A 133 -7.93 -5.69 -1.98
C LEU A 133 -7.63 -5.32 -0.52
N SER A 134 -6.37 -5.06 -0.19
CA SER A 134 -5.94 -4.68 1.16
C SER A 134 -6.59 -3.38 1.61
N LEU A 135 -6.67 -2.38 0.71
CA LEU A 135 -7.37 -1.13 0.97
C LEU A 135 -8.87 -1.35 1.21
N THR A 136 -9.54 -2.15 0.39
CA THR A 136 -10.96 -2.46 0.57
C THR A 136 -11.25 -2.99 1.97
N CYS A 137 -10.35 -3.77 2.56
CA CYS A 137 -10.52 -4.31 3.91
C CYS A 137 -10.42 -3.26 5.03
N ILE A 138 -9.69 -2.17 4.83
CA ILE A 138 -9.53 -1.10 5.84
C ILE A 138 -10.46 0.10 5.60
N LEU A 139 -11.06 0.22 4.42
CA LEU A 139 -11.98 1.33 4.11
C LEU A 139 -13.16 1.47 5.09
N PRO A 140 -13.78 0.41 5.63
CA PRO A 140 -14.83 0.56 6.66
C PRO A 140 -14.32 1.29 7.91
N GLY A 141 -13.10 0.99 8.37
CA GLY A 141 -12.49 1.68 9.50
C GLY A 141 -12.12 3.14 9.17
N LEU A 142 -11.70 3.42 7.94
CA LEU A 142 -11.49 4.78 7.46
C LEU A 142 -12.81 5.56 7.38
N ALA A 143 -13.84 4.95 6.81
CA ALA A 143 -15.17 5.52 6.69
C ALA A 143 -15.76 5.92 8.06
N ALA A 144 -15.64 5.05 9.06
CA ALA A 144 -16.10 5.32 10.42
C ALA A 144 -15.38 6.52 11.08
N ARG A 145 -14.16 6.87 10.63
CA ARG A 145 -13.40 8.04 11.10
C ARG A 145 -13.64 9.29 10.26
N SER A 146 -14.36 9.17 9.15
CA SER A 146 -14.71 10.33 8.31
C SER A 146 -15.73 11.21 9.02
N PRO A 147 -15.86 12.49 8.64
CA PRO A 147 -16.81 13.42 9.25
C PRO A 147 -18.27 12.96 9.20
N VAL A 148 -18.61 12.06 8.29
CA VAL A 148 -19.98 11.55 8.07
C VAL A 148 -20.14 10.05 8.36
N GLY A 149 -19.11 9.37 8.83
CA GLY A 149 -19.16 7.95 9.19
C GLY A 149 -19.29 6.98 8.00
N THR A 150 -19.21 7.46 6.77
CA THR A 150 -19.33 6.68 5.54
C THR A 150 -18.43 7.25 4.44
N LEU A 151 -18.19 6.47 3.37
CA LEU A 151 -17.55 6.99 2.16
C LEU A 151 -18.56 7.72 1.26
N ALA A 152 -19.82 7.29 1.29
CA ALA A 152 -20.86 7.92 0.49
C ALA A 152 -20.99 9.42 0.82
N GLY A 153 -21.01 10.25 -0.22
CA GLY A 153 -21.11 11.70 -0.05
C GLY A 153 -19.79 12.43 0.23
N LEU A 154 -18.67 11.72 0.49
CA LEU A 154 -17.37 12.35 0.62
C LEU A 154 -16.86 12.89 -0.71
N HIS A 155 -16.23 14.06 -0.66
CA HIS A 155 -15.33 14.52 -1.72
C HIS A 155 -13.90 14.13 -1.39
N VAL A 156 -13.26 13.37 -2.28
CA VAL A 156 -11.92 12.82 -2.06
C VAL A 156 -10.91 13.54 -2.94
N LEU A 157 -9.82 14.03 -2.35
CA LEU A 157 -8.64 14.51 -3.05
C LEU A 157 -7.45 13.61 -2.72
N CYS A 158 -6.95 12.89 -3.72
CA CYS A 158 -5.74 12.08 -3.62
C CYS A 158 -4.57 12.84 -4.25
N LEU A 159 -3.60 13.22 -3.43
CA LEU A 159 -2.37 13.87 -3.85
C LEU A 159 -1.34 12.78 -4.18
N GLY A 160 -0.99 12.64 -5.45
CA GLY A 160 -0.19 11.59 -6.03
C GLY A 160 -0.99 10.65 -6.94
N ALA A 161 -0.37 10.16 -8.03
CA ALA A 161 -0.96 9.27 -9.01
C ALA A 161 -0.12 7.99 -9.24
N GLY A 162 0.67 7.58 -8.25
CA GLY A 162 1.47 6.35 -8.29
C GLY A 162 0.67 5.07 -7.99
N GLY A 163 1.37 3.97 -7.71
CA GLY A 163 0.75 2.66 -7.45
C GLY A 163 -0.22 2.65 -6.26
N ALA A 164 0.03 3.43 -5.20
CA ALA A 164 -0.91 3.57 -4.10
C ALA A 164 -2.21 4.26 -4.53
N ALA A 165 -2.11 5.29 -5.38
CA ALA A 165 -3.27 5.96 -5.95
C ALA A 165 -4.05 5.04 -6.91
N THR A 166 -3.36 4.19 -7.67
CA THR A 166 -3.97 3.13 -8.49
C THR A 166 -4.81 2.18 -7.64
N ALA A 167 -4.27 1.74 -6.52
CA ALA A 167 -5.00 0.88 -5.58
C ALA A 167 -6.20 1.59 -4.94
N LEU A 168 -6.04 2.88 -4.56
CA LEU A 168 -7.13 3.72 -4.05
C LEU A 168 -8.24 3.92 -5.07
N LEU A 169 -7.91 4.20 -6.34
CA LEU A 169 -8.88 4.31 -7.42
C LEU A 169 -9.80 3.09 -7.48
N LEU A 170 -9.20 1.88 -7.45
CA LEU A 170 -9.97 0.65 -7.47
C LEU A 170 -10.79 0.46 -6.18
N ALA A 171 -10.17 0.61 -5.01
CA ALA A 171 -10.82 0.36 -3.73
C ALA A 171 -11.95 1.34 -3.41
N LEU A 172 -11.84 2.61 -3.80
CA LEU A 172 -12.88 3.63 -3.61
C LEU A 172 -14.05 3.47 -4.59
N SER A 173 -13.83 2.78 -5.73
CA SER A 173 -14.85 2.64 -6.77
C SER A 173 -15.48 1.25 -6.84
N LEU A 174 -14.79 0.24 -6.30
CA LEU A 174 -15.16 -1.17 -6.46
C LEU A 174 -15.13 -1.90 -5.11
N ASP A 175 -16.07 -2.82 -4.94
CA ASP A 175 -16.00 -3.84 -3.91
C ASP A 175 -15.16 -5.01 -4.44
N ILE A 176 -14.07 -5.28 -3.73
CA ILE A 176 -13.09 -6.29 -4.09
C ILE A 176 -13.02 -7.29 -2.95
N SER A 177 -13.29 -8.56 -3.25
CA SER A 177 -13.22 -9.64 -2.26
C SER A 177 -12.60 -10.90 -2.86
N LEU A 178 -12.10 -11.78 -1.99
CA LEU A 178 -11.65 -13.11 -2.36
C LEU A 178 -12.77 -14.11 -2.07
N CYS A 179 -13.12 -14.91 -3.08
CA CYS A 179 -13.92 -16.11 -2.86
C CYS A 179 -13.09 -17.23 -2.21
N PRO A 180 -13.73 -18.23 -1.57
CA PRO A 180 -13.03 -19.36 -0.95
C PRO A 180 -12.00 -20.03 -1.86
N ASP A 181 -12.24 -20.07 -3.16
CA ASP A 181 -11.34 -20.64 -4.19
C ASP A 181 -10.22 -19.68 -4.63
N THR A 182 -9.91 -18.64 -3.83
CA THR A 182 -8.91 -17.61 -4.13
C THR A 182 -9.20 -16.75 -5.37
N ALA A 183 -10.34 -16.94 -6.01
CA ALA A 183 -10.77 -16.07 -7.11
C ALA A 183 -11.13 -14.67 -6.61
N THR A 184 -10.63 -13.64 -7.29
CA THR A 184 -10.97 -12.25 -6.97
C THR A 184 -12.29 -11.86 -7.61
N THR A 185 -13.31 -11.55 -6.80
CA THR A 185 -14.55 -10.95 -7.27
C THR A 185 -14.45 -9.44 -7.22
N ILE A 186 -15.00 -8.79 -8.24
CA ILE A 186 -14.98 -7.32 -8.40
C ILE A 186 -16.36 -6.89 -8.86
N SER A 187 -16.99 -6.00 -8.10
CA SER A 187 -18.28 -5.37 -8.42
C SER A 187 -18.23 -3.87 -8.14
N PRO A 188 -19.14 -3.06 -8.70
CA PRO A 188 -19.24 -1.65 -8.33
C PRO A 188 -19.52 -1.50 -6.85
N ARG A 189 -18.85 -0.54 -6.19
CA ARG A 189 -19.06 -0.23 -4.80
C ARG A 189 -20.35 0.56 -4.60
N ALA A 190 -21.17 0.17 -3.62
CA ALA A 190 -22.43 0.85 -3.35
C ALA A 190 -22.24 2.19 -2.61
N ASP A 191 -21.28 2.27 -1.68
CA ASP A 191 -20.96 3.46 -0.87
C ASP A 191 -19.81 4.29 -1.46
N CYS A 192 -19.76 4.43 -2.79
CA CYS A 192 -18.74 5.26 -3.45
C CYS A 192 -18.75 6.70 -2.94
N PRO A 193 -17.57 7.36 -2.86
CA PRO A 193 -17.48 8.81 -2.70
C PRO A 193 -18.29 9.56 -3.76
N ALA A 194 -18.76 10.76 -3.42
CA ALA A 194 -19.47 11.63 -4.35
C ALA A 194 -18.59 11.97 -5.55
N HIS A 195 -17.33 12.29 -5.29
CA HIS A 195 -16.32 12.58 -6.31
C HIS A 195 -14.91 12.28 -5.82
N VAL A 196 -14.02 11.84 -6.71
CA VAL A 196 -12.60 11.58 -6.40
C VAL A 196 -11.73 12.35 -7.39
N THR A 197 -10.89 13.24 -6.87
CA THR A 197 -9.88 13.95 -7.66
C THR A 197 -8.50 13.37 -7.38
N PHE A 198 -7.78 12.97 -8.42
CA PHE A 198 -6.36 12.60 -8.35
C PHE A 198 -5.51 13.74 -8.89
N ALA A 199 -4.53 14.20 -8.12
CA ALA A 199 -3.64 15.29 -8.48
C ALA A 199 -2.18 14.83 -8.50
N ASP A 200 -1.45 15.08 -9.58
CA ASP A 200 -0.04 14.74 -9.71
C ASP A 200 0.68 15.72 -10.63
N SER A 201 1.98 15.86 -10.45
CA SER A 201 2.84 16.65 -11.35
C SER A 201 3.21 15.90 -12.63
N SER A 202 2.95 14.61 -12.72
CA SER A 202 3.15 13.79 -13.91
C SER A 202 1.84 13.58 -14.66
N ALA A 203 1.70 14.20 -15.82
CA ALA A 203 0.58 13.95 -16.72
C ALA A 203 0.52 12.48 -17.16
N GLU A 204 1.69 11.84 -17.35
CA GLU A 204 1.77 10.42 -17.71
C GLU A 204 1.18 9.52 -16.61
N ALA A 205 1.44 9.82 -15.32
CA ALA A 205 0.89 9.08 -14.18
C ALA A 205 -0.64 9.24 -14.12
N LEU A 206 -1.17 10.43 -14.33
CA LEU A 206 -2.61 10.69 -14.40
C LEU A 206 -3.26 9.94 -15.56
N ASP A 207 -2.63 9.92 -16.74
CA ASP A 207 -3.12 9.15 -17.89
C ASP A 207 -3.06 7.64 -17.64
N ALA A 208 -2.08 7.17 -16.88
CA ALA A 208 -2.04 5.77 -16.44
C ALA A 208 -3.24 5.42 -15.55
N LEU A 209 -3.62 6.29 -14.60
CA LEU A 209 -4.84 6.13 -13.78
C LEU A 209 -6.12 6.13 -14.64
N ARG A 210 -6.25 7.03 -15.62
CA ARG A 210 -7.39 7.04 -16.56
C ARG A 210 -7.51 5.71 -17.30
N ARG A 211 -6.38 5.16 -17.76
CA ARG A 211 -6.37 3.85 -18.42
C ARG A 211 -6.76 2.71 -17.48
N VAL A 212 -6.39 2.78 -16.18
CA VAL A 212 -6.84 1.80 -15.18
C VAL A 212 -8.35 1.92 -14.98
N ALA A 213 -8.88 3.14 -14.78
CA ALA A 213 -10.32 3.37 -14.64
C ALA A 213 -11.12 2.81 -15.82
N ALA A 214 -10.66 3.07 -17.05
CA ALA A 214 -11.30 2.56 -18.26
C ALA A 214 -11.28 1.02 -18.33
N ARG A 215 -10.13 0.37 -18.03
CA ARG A 215 -10.05 -1.10 -17.98
C ARG A 215 -10.94 -1.71 -16.92
N ALA A 216 -11.05 -1.05 -15.77
CA ALA A 216 -11.89 -1.48 -14.66
C ALA A 216 -13.37 -1.09 -14.84
N ARG A 217 -13.72 -0.39 -15.91
CA ARG A 217 -15.07 0.12 -16.22
C ARG A 217 -15.64 1.00 -15.10
N ILE A 218 -14.78 1.80 -14.47
CA ILE A 218 -15.19 2.77 -13.44
C ILE A 218 -15.84 3.97 -14.13
N ASP A 219 -16.91 4.49 -13.53
CA ASP A 219 -17.60 5.68 -14.01
C ASP A 219 -16.70 6.92 -13.91
N LEU A 220 -16.25 7.42 -15.07
CA LEU A 220 -15.38 8.58 -15.16
C LEU A 220 -16.07 9.91 -14.77
N ALA A 221 -17.40 9.96 -14.75
CA ALA A 221 -18.13 11.17 -14.32
C ALA A 221 -17.89 11.49 -12.83
N ARG A 222 -17.50 10.49 -12.04
CA ARG A 222 -17.13 10.65 -10.63
C ARG A 222 -15.66 10.92 -10.40
N LEU A 223 -14.84 11.04 -11.44
CA LEU A 223 -13.41 11.16 -11.35
C LEU A 223 -12.91 12.45 -12.00
N SER A 224 -11.96 13.10 -11.34
CA SER A 224 -11.16 14.18 -11.92
C SER A 224 -9.67 13.86 -11.82
N PHE A 225 -8.91 14.39 -12.78
CA PHE A 225 -7.45 14.19 -12.86
C PHE A 225 -6.81 15.56 -13.08
N ALA A 226 -6.21 16.09 -12.03
CA ALA A 226 -5.64 17.43 -12.00
C ALA A 226 -4.11 17.36 -12.18
N HIS A 227 -3.61 17.94 -13.26
CA HIS A 227 -2.17 18.15 -13.41
C HIS A 227 -1.76 19.38 -12.61
N VAL A 228 -0.88 19.20 -11.63
CA VAL A 228 -0.40 20.25 -10.72
C VAL A 228 1.08 20.51 -10.94
N ARG A 229 1.51 21.76 -10.80
CA ARG A 229 2.93 22.16 -10.99
C ARG A 229 3.70 22.18 -9.67
N GLY A 230 3.00 22.14 -8.54
CA GLY A 230 3.60 22.15 -7.21
C GLY A 230 2.58 22.30 -6.09
N ALA A 231 3.06 22.43 -4.87
CA ALA A 231 2.23 22.47 -3.66
C ALA A 231 1.17 23.59 -3.67
N GLY A 232 1.46 24.76 -4.26
CA GLY A 232 0.47 25.84 -4.36
C GLY A 232 -0.74 25.51 -5.24
N ASP A 233 -0.59 24.65 -6.27
CA ASP A 233 -1.72 24.16 -7.05
C ASP A 233 -2.54 23.15 -6.21
N CYS A 234 -1.88 22.34 -5.40
CA CYS A 234 -2.55 21.43 -4.46
C CYS A 234 -3.33 22.20 -3.38
N ASP A 235 -2.79 23.32 -2.88
CA ASP A 235 -3.49 24.19 -1.92
C ASP A 235 -4.81 24.74 -2.50
N ARG A 236 -4.82 25.12 -3.79
CA ARG A 236 -6.05 25.57 -4.46
C ARG A 236 -7.08 24.44 -4.55
N LEU A 237 -6.65 23.22 -4.92
CA LEU A 237 -7.55 22.06 -4.94
C LEU A 237 -8.14 21.76 -3.56
N VAL A 238 -7.36 21.91 -2.49
CA VAL A 238 -7.85 21.78 -1.12
C VAL A 238 -8.86 22.88 -0.78
N ALA A 239 -8.60 24.14 -1.17
CA ALA A 239 -9.47 25.26 -0.89
C ALA A 239 -10.83 25.19 -1.62
N GLU A 240 -10.84 24.57 -2.79
CA GLU A 240 -12.04 24.36 -3.62
C GLU A 240 -12.78 23.05 -3.28
N LEU A 241 -12.21 22.20 -2.43
CA LEU A 241 -12.78 20.89 -2.10
C LEU A 241 -14.00 21.04 -1.19
N PRO A 242 -15.20 20.58 -1.62
CA PRO A 242 -16.37 20.61 -0.76
C PRO A 242 -16.21 19.70 0.45
N VAL A 243 -16.73 20.13 1.61
CA VAL A 243 -16.83 19.27 2.79
C VAL A 243 -18.20 18.60 2.82
N PRO A 244 -18.32 17.39 3.36
CA PRO A 244 -17.31 16.60 4.05
C PRO A 244 -16.25 16.02 3.10
N ALA A 245 -14.98 16.07 3.50
CA ALA A 245 -13.86 15.73 2.63
C ALA A 245 -12.90 14.70 3.22
N LEU A 246 -12.23 13.96 2.31
CA LEU A 246 -11.08 13.11 2.60
C LEU A 246 -9.91 13.56 1.72
N VAL A 247 -8.81 14.01 2.33
CA VAL A 247 -7.59 14.39 1.61
C VAL A 247 -6.50 13.36 1.92
N ILE A 248 -5.94 12.76 0.88
CA ILE A 248 -5.00 11.64 0.99
C ILE A 248 -3.62 12.06 0.45
N ASN A 249 -2.57 11.90 1.26
CA ASN A 249 -1.20 11.98 0.78
C ASN A 249 -0.72 10.61 0.28
N ALA A 250 -0.65 10.45 -1.03
CA ALA A 250 -0.12 9.28 -1.72
C ALA A 250 1.20 9.56 -2.48
N THR A 251 1.85 10.72 -2.22
CA THR A 251 3.07 11.14 -2.91
C THR A 251 4.33 10.49 -2.37
N GLY A 252 4.32 9.99 -1.13
CA GLY A 252 5.51 9.53 -0.41
C GLY A 252 6.35 10.65 0.22
N LEU A 253 6.01 11.93 0.00
CA LEU A 253 6.62 13.05 0.70
C LEU A 253 6.31 12.96 2.20
N GLY A 254 7.30 13.32 3.02
CA GLY A 254 7.20 13.22 4.48
C GLY A 254 7.63 11.86 5.04
N LYS A 255 8.02 10.90 4.20
CA LYS A 255 8.56 9.59 4.58
C LYS A 255 10.09 9.55 4.40
N ASP A 256 10.54 9.13 3.22
CA ASP A 256 11.96 9.03 2.87
C ASP A 256 12.46 10.31 2.17
N GLN A 257 11.55 11.04 1.53
CA GLN A 257 11.76 12.37 0.98
C GLN A 257 11.13 13.40 1.94
N PRO A 258 11.85 14.48 2.32
CA PRO A 258 11.29 15.51 3.20
C PRO A 258 10.20 16.31 2.49
N GLY A 259 9.31 16.94 3.28
CA GLY A 259 8.30 17.85 2.77
C GLY A 259 6.87 17.33 2.88
N SER A 260 5.98 18.01 2.20
CA SER A 260 4.55 17.78 2.11
C SER A 260 4.06 18.12 0.71
N PRO A 261 3.01 17.50 0.20
CA PRO A 261 2.39 17.92 -1.05
C PRO A 261 1.66 19.28 -0.94
N LEU A 262 1.55 19.84 0.26
CA LEU A 262 0.90 21.11 0.54
C LEU A 262 1.88 22.14 1.09
N THR A 263 1.62 23.43 0.88
CA THR A 263 2.35 24.50 1.55
C THR A 263 1.87 24.68 2.99
N PRO A 264 2.59 25.42 3.85
CA PRO A 264 2.08 25.78 5.18
C PRO A 264 0.80 26.63 5.18
N ALA A 265 0.44 27.25 4.03
CA ALA A 265 -0.76 28.06 3.86
C ALA A 265 -2.02 27.24 3.61
N ALA A 266 -1.91 25.96 3.26
CA ALA A 266 -3.06 25.10 2.99
C ALA A 266 -4.07 25.05 4.15
N HIS A 267 -5.34 25.08 3.81
CA HIS A 267 -6.44 25.08 4.77
C HIS A 267 -7.18 23.72 4.80
N LEU A 268 -6.65 22.77 5.55
CA LEU A 268 -7.32 21.51 5.88
C LEU A 268 -8.08 21.70 7.20
N GLY A 269 -9.30 22.22 7.16
CA GLY A 269 -10.07 22.57 8.35
C GLY A 269 -11.01 21.46 8.86
N PRO A 270 -11.89 21.83 9.83
CA PRO A 270 -12.98 20.97 10.30
C PRO A 270 -13.85 20.45 9.15
N GLY A 271 -14.37 19.23 9.27
CA GLY A 271 -15.10 18.56 8.20
C GLY A 271 -14.20 17.81 7.19
N THR A 272 -12.88 17.81 7.43
CA THR A 272 -11.90 17.08 6.62
C THR A 272 -11.23 15.98 7.45
N LEU A 273 -11.10 14.78 6.84
CA LEU A 273 -10.17 13.75 7.31
C LEU A 273 -8.93 13.81 6.40
N ALA A 274 -7.75 14.02 6.99
CA ALA A 274 -6.48 13.95 6.29
C ALA A 274 -5.83 12.59 6.55
N TRP A 275 -5.58 11.83 5.49
CA TRP A 275 -4.95 10.52 5.57
C TRP A 275 -3.60 10.51 4.86
N ASP A 276 -2.53 10.24 5.58
CA ASP A 276 -1.21 10.01 4.99
C ASP A 276 -0.97 8.51 4.85
N LEU A 277 -0.66 8.04 3.65
CA LEU A 277 -0.31 6.63 3.44
C LEU A 277 1.06 6.28 4.03
N ASN A 278 1.83 7.26 4.46
CA ASN A 278 3.04 7.07 5.24
C ASN A 278 2.70 6.89 6.73
N TYR A 279 3.45 6.01 7.41
CA TYR A 279 3.33 5.77 8.86
C TYR A 279 4.62 6.09 9.62
N ARG A 280 5.65 6.58 8.93
CA ARG A 280 6.96 6.96 9.45
C ARG A 280 7.50 8.18 8.73
N GLY A 281 8.58 8.76 9.24
CA GLY A 281 9.17 9.98 8.70
C GLY A 281 8.67 11.22 9.44
N SER A 282 8.70 12.39 8.79
CA SER A 282 8.27 13.65 9.39
C SER A 282 6.74 13.80 9.46
N LEU A 283 5.99 13.11 8.61
CA LEU A 283 4.53 13.21 8.47
C LEU A 283 4.03 14.67 8.45
N THR A 284 4.78 15.53 7.76
CA THR A 284 4.53 16.99 7.71
C THR A 284 3.11 17.31 7.26
N PHE A 285 2.56 16.57 6.32
CA PHE A 285 1.18 16.70 5.86
C PHE A 285 0.17 16.54 7.02
N LEU A 286 0.33 15.54 7.88
CA LEU A 286 -0.58 15.34 9.03
C LEU A 286 -0.44 16.43 10.07
N HIS A 287 0.78 16.93 10.31
CA HIS A 287 1.00 18.05 11.22
C HIS A 287 0.33 19.34 10.73
N GLN A 288 0.43 19.62 9.42
CA GLN A 288 -0.26 20.75 8.80
C GLN A 288 -1.78 20.64 8.96
N ALA A 289 -2.35 19.46 8.67
CA ALA A 289 -3.78 19.19 8.78
C ALA A 289 -4.28 19.31 10.22
N ALA A 290 -3.60 18.69 11.19
CA ALA A 290 -3.95 18.77 12.60
C ALA A 290 -3.91 20.19 13.14
N ALA A 291 -2.92 21.00 12.75
CA ALA A 291 -2.80 22.40 13.15
C ALA A 291 -3.97 23.29 12.64
N ARG A 292 -4.70 22.83 11.64
CA ARG A 292 -5.87 23.50 11.06
C ARG A 292 -7.20 22.90 11.51
N GLY A 293 -7.18 21.89 12.41
CA GLY A 293 -8.38 21.28 13.00
C GLY A 293 -8.99 20.14 12.19
N ALA A 294 -8.30 19.63 11.18
CA ALA A 294 -8.70 18.40 10.49
C ALA A 294 -8.47 17.17 11.37
N ALA A 295 -9.32 16.15 11.23
CA ALA A 295 -9.01 14.82 11.75
C ALA A 295 -7.84 14.22 10.94
N VAL A 296 -6.96 13.45 11.61
CA VAL A 296 -5.77 12.91 10.95
C VAL A 296 -5.65 11.40 11.14
N LEU A 297 -5.13 10.73 10.11
CA LEU A 297 -4.87 9.29 10.11
C LEU A 297 -3.54 9.02 9.38
N ASP A 298 -2.68 8.20 9.98
CA ASP A 298 -1.45 7.74 9.34
C ASP A 298 -1.65 6.43 8.55
N GLY A 299 -0.62 6.00 7.85
CA GLY A 299 -0.62 4.81 7.00
C GLY A 299 -0.34 3.49 7.73
N TRP A 300 -0.40 3.44 9.06
CA TRP A 300 -0.06 2.22 9.80
C TRP A 300 -0.98 1.03 9.46
N GLU A 301 -2.29 1.26 9.46
CA GLU A 301 -3.26 0.23 9.09
C GLU A 301 -3.09 -0.20 7.60
N TYR A 302 -2.79 0.75 6.72
CA TYR A 302 -2.50 0.47 5.32
C TYR A 302 -1.23 -0.40 5.15
N PHE A 303 -0.17 -0.12 5.91
CA PHE A 303 1.05 -0.92 5.93
C PHE A 303 0.75 -2.38 6.32
N ILE A 304 0.01 -2.60 7.42
CA ILE A 304 -0.34 -3.94 7.90
C ILE A 304 -1.21 -4.67 6.87
N ALA A 305 -2.25 -4.01 6.36
CA ALA A 305 -3.17 -4.60 5.39
C ALA A 305 -2.46 -4.98 4.07
N GLY A 306 -1.53 -4.13 3.59
CA GLY A 306 -0.73 -4.40 2.41
C GLY A 306 0.11 -5.68 2.55
N TRP A 307 0.78 -5.84 3.68
CA TRP A 307 1.52 -7.05 3.98
C TRP A 307 0.61 -8.27 4.19
N ALA A 308 -0.51 -8.10 4.90
CA ALA A 308 -1.49 -9.18 5.10
C ALA A 308 -2.02 -9.72 3.77
N GLY A 309 -2.40 -8.82 2.84
CA GLY A 309 -2.85 -9.20 1.51
C GLY A 309 -1.80 -9.96 0.70
N ALA A 310 -0.53 -9.52 0.78
CA ALA A 310 0.58 -10.19 0.12
C ALA A 310 0.88 -11.56 0.73
N LEU A 311 1.02 -11.63 2.06
CA LEU A 311 1.36 -12.87 2.76
C LEU A 311 0.28 -13.94 2.63
N THR A 312 -1.02 -13.55 2.62
CA THR A 312 -2.12 -14.50 2.38
C THR A 312 -2.11 -15.06 0.96
N ALA A 313 -1.75 -14.24 -0.04
CA ALA A 313 -1.57 -14.73 -1.41
C ALA A 313 -0.41 -15.73 -1.51
N ILE A 314 0.70 -15.48 -0.83
CA ILE A 314 1.84 -16.39 -0.78
C ILE A 314 1.48 -17.68 -0.04
N ALA A 315 0.78 -17.58 1.11
CA ALA A 315 0.35 -18.74 1.89
C ALA A 315 -0.74 -19.57 1.20
N GLY A 316 -1.49 -18.99 0.26
CA GLY A 316 -2.69 -19.60 -0.31
C GLY A 316 -3.85 -19.67 0.68
N THR A 317 -3.94 -18.71 1.57
CA THR A 317 -4.98 -18.64 2.60
C THR A 317 -5.91 -17.45 2.38
N SER A 318 -7.10 -17.48 2.99
CA SER A 318 -8.06 -16.39 2.88
C SER A 318 -7.60 -15.14 3.63
N PHE A 319 -7.72 -13.98 3.01
CA PHE A 319 -7.56 -12.69 3.66
C PHE A 319 -8.85 -12.32 4.39
N THR A 320 -8.84 -12.39 5.72
CA THR A 320 -10.02 -12.15 6.57
C THR A 320 -9.78 -11.00 7.55
N ALA A 321 -10.86 -10.34 8.00
CA ALA A 321 -10.77 -9.31 9.03
C ALA A 321 -10.16 -9.85 10.34
N ARG A 322 -10.46 -11.09 10.73
CA ARG A 322 -9.84 -11.74 11.90
C ARG A 322 -8.35 -11.85 11.77
N LEU A 323 -7.85 -12.32 10.62
CA LEU A 323 -6.41 -12.43 10.37
C LEU A 323 -5.75 -11.05 10.39
N LEU A 324 -6.37 -10.05 9.76
CA LEU A 324 -5.86 -8.68 9.79
C LEU A 324 -5.72 -8.14 11.22
N THR A 325 -6.71 -8.41 12.09
CA THR A 325 -6.65 -8.04 13.51
C THR A 325 -5.48 -8.73 14.22
N GLN A 326 -5.29 -10.03 14.03
CA GLN A 326 -4.18 -10.78 14.64
C GLN A 326 -2.80 -10.24 14.18
N LEU A 327 -2.66 -9.93 12.90
CA LEU A 327 -1.42 -9.33 12.37
C LEU A 327 -1.20 -7.91 12.90
N ALA A 328 -2.27 -7.14 13.11
CA ALA A 328 -2.21 -5.80 13.71
C ALA A 328 -1.78 -5.85 15.18
N GLU A 329 -2.28 -6.81 15.95
CA GLU A 329 -1.88 -7.04 17.36
C GLU A 329 -0.38 -7.37 17.46
N VAL A 330 0.13 -8.25 16.59
CA VAL A 330 1.57 -8.57 16.53
C VAL A 330 2.41 -7.34 16.18
N ALA A 331 1.92 -6.49 15.27
CA ALA A 331 2.65 -5.31 14.83
C ALA A 331 2.59 -4.13 15.81
N ALA A 332 1.59 -4.08 16.69
CA ALA A 332 1.34 -2.94 17.57
C ALA A 332 2.55 -2.48 18.41
N PRO A 333 3.37 -3.38 19.02
CA PRO A 333 4.55 -2.98 19.77
C PRO A 333 5.64 -2.30 18.92
N TYR A 334 5.63 -2.51 17.61
CA TYR A 334 6.65 -2.01 16.69
C TYR A 334 6.23 -0.75 15.96
N ARG A 335 5.02 -0.22 16.26
CA ARG A 335 4.55 1.01 15.62
C ARG A 335 5.51 2.16 15.93
N PRO A 336 6.06 2.84 14.91
CA PRO A 336 6.92 3.99 15.13
C PRO A 336 6.18 5.06 15.94
N GLN A 337 6.80 5.53 17.02
CA GLN A 337 6.25 6.66 17.78
C GLN A 337 6.39 7.92 16.93
N PRO A 338 5.33 8.73 16.76
CA PRO A 338 5.47 10.05 16.15
C PRO A 338 6.48 10.87 16.95
N LYS A 339 7.43 11.49 16.27
CA LYS A 339 8.48 12.30 16.90
C LYS A 339 7.96 13.52 17.68
N ASN A 340 6.65 13.84 17.56
CA ASN A 340 5.93 14.85 18.32
C ASN A 340 4.56 14.34 18.75
N ASN A 341 4.12 14.66 19.97
CA ASN A 341 2.93 14.15 20.69
C ASN A 341 1.55 14.51 20.07
N LEU A 342 1.41 14.75 18.78
CA LEU A 342 0.19 15.28 18.14
C LEU A 342 -0.86 14.23 17.74
N VAL A 343 -0.60 12.94 17.84
CA VAL A 343 -1.55 11.86 17.44
C VAL A 343 -2.22 11.20 18.66
N ARG A 344 -2.27 11.83 19.83
CA ARG A 344 -3.00 11.31 21.00
C ARG A 344 -4.41 11.91 21.12
N GLY A 345 -5.21 11.82 20.06
CA GLY A 345 -6.54 12.40 20.10
C GLY A 345 -7.64 11.60 19.40
N ALA A 346 -7.64 10.26 19.51
CA ALA A 346 -8.83 9.46 19.21
C ALA A 346 -8.67 8.06 19.84
N SER A 347 -8.68 8.00 21.17
CA SER A 347 -9.01 6.74 21.84
C SER A 347 -10.50 6.49 21.57
N CYS A 348 -10.79 5.44 20.81
CA CYS A 348 -12.13 4.89 20.67
C CYS A 348 -12.72 4.65 22.07
N PRO A 349 -13.92 5.17 22.43
CA PRO A 349 -14.60 4.74 23.63
C PRO A 349 -14.95 3.26 23.46
N ARG A 350 -14.49 2.43 24.38
CA ARG A 350 -14.94 1.04 24.51
C ARG A 350 -16.44 1.06 24.85
N ARG A 351 -17.26 0.52 23.98
CA ARG A 351 -18.54 -0.08 24.30
C ARG A 351 -18.68 -1.40 23.55
#